data_fe200f5fa4de3d148f5f3862a42a7574
#
_entry.id   fe200f5fa4de3d148f5f3862a42a7574
#
_cell.length_a   1.000
_cell.length_b   1.000
_cell.length_c   1.000
_cell.angle_alpha   90.00
_cell.angle_beta   90.00
_cell.angle_gamma   90.00
#
_symmetry.space_group_name_H-M   'P 1'
#
loop_
_entity.id
_entity.type
_entity.pdbx_description
1 polymer ?
#
loop_
_entity_poly.entity_id
_entity_poly.type
_entity_poly.pdbx_seq_one_letter_code
_entity_poly.pdbx_strand_id
1 'polypeptide(L)'
;MVQMAQDSQQRFDLLERNLRDQAMAINAGAQVEVRALEALSKMSNVVDIKGVGKPELLKGSHEDAKKAWKSWSYKFESWFASQYLGSGQDILGWAKAFGDTTIQESDIQTKVNSNPKLATIDGHLHRSLVSLTSNMPYMIVFNSRKKCGLDSWRRLSHMYQPHNPRSNLRLLRHILVQPRATLDSLRAAIHKWEADLVEYVQRSNQDLSDPQKITVLLNVVPESSGDEHRQTGYVRQGAC
;
A
#
# COMPACT_ATOMS: atom_id res chain seq x y z
N MET A 1 -31.44 -66.75 19.70
CA MET A 1 -30.92 -66.18 18.41
C MET A 1 -31.76 -65.03 17.86
N VAL A 2 -33.10 -65.07 17.97
CA VAL A 2 -33.98 -64.00 17.46
C VAL A 2 -33.76 -62.66 18.11
N GLN A 3 -33.49 -62.60 19.44
CA GLN A 3 -33.29 -61.36 20.22
C GLN A 3 -32.02 -60.61 19.83
N MET A 4 -30.92 -61.32 19.50
CA MET A 4 -29.67 -60.70 19.05
C MET A 4 -29.80 -60.03 17.66
N ALA A 5 -30.64 -60.60 16.79
CA ALA A 5 -30.89 -60.02 15.49
C ALA A 5 -31.72 -58.73 15.58
N GLN A 6 -32.68 -58.66 16.49
CA GLN A 6 -33.48 -57.48 16.74
C GLN A 6 -32.66 -56.33 17.35
N ASP A 7 -31.75 -56.59 18.30
CA ASP A 7 -30.86 -55.57 18.88
C ASP A 7 -29.89 -55.04 17.85
N SER A 8 -29.37 -55.86 16.96
CA SER A 8 -28.51 -55.44 15.87
C SER A 8 -29.25 -54.52 14.89
N GLN A 9 -30.48 -54.83 14.51
CA GLN A 9 -31.30 -54.03 13.63
C GLN A 9 -31.60 -52.66 14.27
N GLN A 10 -31.95 -52.57 15.53
CA GLN A 10 -32.20 -51.33 16.24
C GLN A 10 -30.96 -50.42 16.28
N ARG A 11 -29.77 -51.01 16.46
CA ARG A 11 -28.51 -50.26 16.46
C ARG A 11 -28.22 -49.73 15.06
N PHE A 12 -28.48 -50.48 14.01
CA PHE A 12 -28.33 -50.01 12.63
C PHE A 12 -29.27 -48.85 12.29
N ASP A 13 -30.53 -48.94 12.68
CA ASP A 13 -31.52 -47.87 12.49
C ASP A 13 -31.14 -46.56 13.21
N LEU A 14 -30.57 -46.70 14.43
CA LEU A 14 -30.11 -45.58 15.20
C LEU A 14 -28.88 -44.89 14.61
N LEU A 15 -27.93 -45.68 14.08
CA LEU A 15 -26.75 -45.16 13.38
C LEU A 15 -27.14 -44.46 12.08
N GLU A 16 -28.08 -45.02 11.33
CA GLU A 16 -28.56 -44.43 10.09
C GLU A 16 -29.26 -43.07 10.35
N ARG A 17 -30.07 -42.95 11.40
CA ARG A 17 -30.67 -41.68 11.83
C ARG A 17 -29.62 -40.67 12.20
N ASN A 18 -28.64 -41.04 13.02
CA ASN A 18 -27.56 -40.14 13.46
C ASN A 18 -26.72 -39.62 12.27
N LEU A 19 -26.39 -40.48 11.30
CA LEU A 19 -25.70 -40.10 10.09
C LEU A 19 -26.52 -39.13 9.23
N ARG A 20 -27.83 -39.38 9.12
CA ARG A 20 -28.74 -38.49 8.38
C ARG A 20 -28.89 -37.12 9.03
N ASP A 21 -28.97 -37.09 10.37
CA ASP A 21 -29.04 -35.83 11.13
C ASP A 21 -27.74 -35.04 11.05
N GLN A 22 -26.57 -35.71 11.11
CA GLN A 22 -25.26 -35.06 10.91
C GLN A 22 -25.11 -34.51 9.47
N ALA A 23 -25.56 -35.27 8.45
CA ALA A 23 -25.52 -34.80 7.07
C ALA A 23 -26.42 -33.57 6.86
N MET A 24 -27.61 -33.55 7.50
CA MET A 24 -28.48 -32.37 7.46
C MET A 24 -27.89 -31.19 8.17
N ALA A 25 -27.22 -31.36 9.32
CA ALA A 25 -26.56 -30.30 10.06
C ALA A 25 -25.38 -29.71 9.26
N ILE A 26 -24.56 -30.53 8.60
CA ILE A 26 -23.47 -30.11 7.73
C ILE A 26 -24.00 -29.31 6.52
N ASN A 27 -25.08 -29.82 5.89
CA ASN A 27 -25.70 -29.09 4.77
C ASN A 27 -26.33 -27.75 5.19
N ALA A 28 -26.95 -27.68 6.36
CA ALA A 28 -27.49 -26.43 6.89
C ALA A 28 -26.37 -25.44 7.21
N GLY A 29 -25.25 -25.90 7.80
CA GLY A 29 -24.05 -25.08 8.03
C GLY A 29 -23.45 -24.54 6.73
N ALA A 30 -23.29 -25.38 5.71
CA ALA A 30 -22.78 -24.97 4.40
C ALA A 30 -23.70 -23.95 3.69
N GLN A 31 -25.03 -24.08 3.84
CA GLN A 31 -25.98 -23.10 3.28
C GLN A 31 -25.91 -21.74 4.01
N VAL A 32 -25.66 -21.73 5.31
CA VAL A 32 -25.45 -20.49 6.08
C VAL A 32 -24.17 -19.78 5.64
N GLU A 33 -23.07 -20.52 5.44
CA GLU A 33 -21.82 -19.97 4.91
C GLU A 33 -21.98 -19.40 3.51
N VAL A 34 -22.64 -20.11 2.61
CA VAL A 34 -22.90 -19.62 1.23
C VAL A 34 -23.75 -18.35 1.27
N ARG A 35 -24.80 -18.29 2.09
CA ARG A 35 -25.63 -17.07 2.24
C ARG A 35 -24.86 -15.92 2.88
N ALA A 36 -23.97 -16.20 3.85
CA ALA A 36 -23.09 -15.18 4.44
C ALA A 36 -22.10 -14.65 3.41
N LEU A 37 -21.51 -15.52 2.58
CA LEU A 37 -20.62 -15.13 1.49
C LEU A 37 -21.36 -14.34 0.40
N GLU A 38 -22.60 -14.71 0.06
CA GLU A 38 -23.43 -13.95 -0.86
C GLU A 38 -23.85 -12.59 -0.29
N ALA A 39 -24.18 -12.52 1.01
CA ALA A 39 -24.47 -11.27 1.70
C ALA A 39 -23.24 -10.36 1.74
N LEU A 40 -22.07 -10.90 2.06
CA LEU A 40 -20.78 -10.19 2.01
C LEU A 40 -20.44 -9.74 0.59
N SER A 41 -20.69 -10.57 -0.42
CA SER A 41 -20.53 -10.20 -1.83
C SER A 41 -21.47 -9.08 -2.25
N LYS A 42 -22.72 -9.09 -1.78
CA LYS A 42 -23.68 -8.00 -2.01
C LYS A 42 -23.33 -6.73 -1.24
N MET A 43 -22.81 -6.84 -0.02
CA MET A 43 -22.30 -5.70 0.74
C MET A 43 -21.04 -5.09 0.13
N SER A 44 -20.16 -5.90 -0.50
CA SER A 44 -18.98 -5.40 -1.23
C SER A 44 -19.35 -4.58 -2.46
N ASN A 45 -20.53 -4.80 -3.04
CA ASN A 45 -21.06 -3.98 -4.13
C ASN A 45 -21.69 -2.67 -3.67
N VAL A 46 -21.84 -2.44 -2.36
CA VAL A 46 -22.43 -1.22 -1.77
C VAL A 46 -21.35 -0.20 -1.35
N VAL A 47 -20.09 -0.61 -1.18
CA VAL A 47 -18.98 0.37 -1.16
C VAL A 47 -18.87 0.92 -2.57
N ASP A 48 -19.30 2.15 -2.74
CA ASP A 48 -19.35 2.86 -4.03
C ASP A 48 -17.96 2.87 -4.69
N ILE A 49 -17.64 1.78 -5.41
CA ILE A 49 -16.43 1.62 -6.23
C ILE A 49 -16.36 2.74 -7.28
N LYS A 50 -17.45 3.48 -7.51
CA LYS A 50 -17.51 4.66 -8.36
C LYS A 50 -16.64 5.83 -7.87
N GLY A 51 -16.24 5.84 -6.57
CA GLY A 51 -15.40 6.88 -5.99
C GLY A 51 -13.91 6.75 -6.37
N VAL A 52 -13.39 5.54 -6.61
CA VAL A 52 -11.99 5.33 -7.00
C VAL A 52 -11.93 4.99 -8.49
N GLY A 53 -11.85 6.03 -9.31
CA GLY A 53 -11.75 5.88 -10.76
C GLY A 53 -10.52 5.06 -11.18
N LYS A 54 -10.63 4.32 -12.30
CA LYS A 54 -9.51 3.65 -12.94
C LYS A 54 -8.40 4.69 -13.20
N PRO A 55 -7.12 4.42 -12.83
CA PRO A 55 -6.04 5.36 -13.05
C PRO A 55 -5.80 5.61 -14.53
N GLU A 56 -5.27 6.77 -14.84
CA GLU A 56 -4.84 7.13 -16.19
C GLU A 56 -3.67 6.25 -16.64
N LEU A 57 -3.39 6.28 -17.95
CA LEU A 57 -2.30 5.53 -18.54
C LEU A 57 -0.94 6.10 -18.08
N LEU A 58 -0.10 5.27 -17.48
CA LEU A 58 1.30 5.62 -17.21
C LEU A 58 2.08 5.53 -18.52
N LYS A 59 2.56 6.65 -19.03
CA LYS A 59 3.18 6.75 -20.35
C LYS A 59 4.40 7.65 -20.35
N GLY A 60 5.13 7.61 -21.44
CA GLY A 60 6.24 8.54 -21.72
C GLY A 60 7.62 7.88 -21.58
N SER A 61 8.63 8.75 -21.57
CA SER A 61 10.01 8.35 -21.32
C SER A 61 10.21 7.87 -19.87
N HIS A 62 11.41 7.38 -19.57
CA HIS A 62 11.76 7.00 -18.19
C HIS A 62 11.56 8.17 -17.21
N GLU A 63 12.02 9.37 -17.58
CA GLU A 63 11.93 10.55 -16.71
C GLU A 63 10.49 11.06 -16.55
N ASP A 64 9.66 11.00 -17.59
CA ASP A 64 8.26 11.39 -17.52
C ASP A 64 7.47 10.44 -16.62
N ALA A 65 7.67 9.14 -16.80
CA ALA A 65 7.05 8.11 -15.98
C ALA A 65 7.50 8.22 -14.52
N LYS A 66 8.78 8.52 -14.26
CA LYS A 66 9.31 8.71 -12.90
C LYS A 66 8.67 9.91 -12.19
N LYS A 67 8.48 11.04 -12.89
CA LYS A 67 7.78 12.21 -12.33
C LYS A 67 6.31 11.88 -11.99
N ALA A 68 5.63 11.15 -12.87
CA ALA A 68 4.23 10.77 -12.69
C ALA A 68 4.03 9.64 -11.67
N TRP A 69 5.06 8.84 -11.40
CA TRP A 69 4.98 7.57 -10.66
C TRP A 69 4.32 7.71 -9.29
N LYS A 70 4.74 8.68 -8.47
CA LYS A 70 4.23 8.86 -7.11
C LYS A 70 2.70 9.00 -7.07
N SER A 71 2.17 9.88 -7.91
CA SER A 71 0.72 10.11 -8.01
C SER A 71 0.00 8.93 -8.68
N TRP A 72 0.58 8.39 -9.73
CA TRP A 72 -0.01 7.27 -10.47
C TRP A 72 -0.05 6.00 -9.64
N SER A 73 1.05 5.62 -8.97
CA SER A 73 1.12 4.41 -8.15
C SER A 73 0.13 4.46 -6.99
N TYR A 74 -0.04 5.62 -6.33
CA TYR A 74 -1.04 5.80 -5.29
C TYR A 74 -2.47 5.57 -5.80
N LYS A 75 -2.81 6.17 -6.95
CA LYS A 75 -4.13 5.97 -7.59
C LYS A 75 -4.34 4.52 -8.01
N PHE A 76 -3.29 3.90 -8.58
CA PHE A 76 -3.33 2.50 -8.98
C PHE A 76 -3.53 1.56 -7.80
N GLU A 77 -2.76 1.72 -6.72
CA GLU A 77 -2.88 0.92 -5.50
C GLU A 77 -4.27 1.06 -4.88
N SER A 78 -4.78 2.28 -4.75
CA SER A 78 -6.12 2.54 -4.22
C SER A 78 -7.21 1.90 -5.09
N TRP A 79 -7.11 2.06 -6.42
CA TRP A 79 -8.04 1.44 -7.36
C TRP A 79 -7.94 -0.09 -7.34
N PHE A 80 -6.73 -0.64 -7.34
CA PHE A 80 -6.52 -2.09 -7.33
C PHE A 80 -6.98 -2.69 -5.99
N ALA A 81 -6.68 -2.06 -4.86
CA ALA A 81 -7.12 -2.49 -3.55
C ALA A 81 -8.65 -2.52 -3.43
N SER A 82 -9.36 -1.57 -4.05
CA SER A 82 -10.83 -1.54 -4.06
C SER A 82 -11.47 -2.76 -4.75
N GLN A 83 -10.73 -3.45 -5.64
CA GLN A 83 -11.21 -4.66 -6.31
C GLN A 83 -11.14 -5.91 -5.42
N TYR A 84 -10.37 -5.89 -4.31
CA TYR A 84 -10.01 -7.09 -3.54
C TYR A 84 -10.20 -6.94 -2.03
N LEU A 85 -11.13 -6.10 -1.56
CA LEU A 85 -11.55 -5.99 -0.14
C LEU A 85 -10.35 -5.95 0.85
N GLY A 86 -9.41 -5.05 0.61
CA GLY A 86 -8.26 -4.83 1.50
C GLY A 86 -7.03 -5.71 1.22
N SER A 87 -7.20 -6.94 0.71
CA SER A 87 -6.06 -7.82 0.41
C SER A 87 -5.19 -7.33 -0.76
N GLY A 88 -5.73 -6.48 -1.63
CA GLY A 88 -4.99 -5.94 -2.78
C GLY A 88 -3.80 -5.09 -2.36
N GLN A 89 -3.94 -4.23 -1.35
CA GLN A 89 -2.85 -3.38 -0.86
C GLN A 89 -1.73 -4.19 -0.20
N ASP A 90 -2.09 -5.18 0.63
CA ASP A 90 -1.12 -6.07 1.27
C ASP A 90 -0.30 -6.87 0.26
N ILE A 91 -0.95 -7.34 -0.81
CA ILE A 91 -0.31 -8.10 -1.89
C ILE A 91 0.66 -7.19 -2.68
N LEU A 92 0.25 -5.97 -3.02
CA LEU A 92 1.12 -5.01 -3.71
C LEU A 92 2.30 -4.60 -2.83
N GLY A 93 2.08 -4.40 -1.53
CA GLY A 93 3.13 -4.13 -0.53
C GLY A 93 4.11 -5.29 -0.41
N TRP A 94 3.61 -6.52 -0.33
CA TRP A 94 4.43 -7.73 -0.32
C TRP A 94 5.31 -7.83 -1.57
N ALA A 95 4.76 -7.60 -2.76
CA ALA A 95 5.56 -7.63 -3.98
C ALA A 95 6.65 -6.54 -4.00
N LYS A 96 6.36 -5.33 -3.53
CA LYS A 96 7.35 -4.25 -3.41
C LYS A 96 8.51 -4.60 -2.47
N ALA A 97 8.24 -5.35 -1.40
CA ALA A 97 9.25 -5.70 -0.40
C ALA A 97 10.41 -6.55 -0.95
N PHE A 98 10.22 -7.22 -2.11
CA PHE A 98 11.29 -7.95 -2.78
C PHE A 98 12.39 -7.03 -3.37
N GLY A 99 12.11 -5.76 -3.61
CA GLY A 99 13.07 -4.81 -4.13
C GLY A 99 13.75 -5.29 -5.42
N ASP A 100 15.07 -5.55 -5.37
CA ASP A 100 15.85 -6.06 -6.50
C ASP A 100 15.63 -7.55 -6.78
N THR A 101 15.21 -8.32 -5.77
CA THR A 101 15.07 -9.78 -5.88
C THR A 101 13.86 -10.13 -6.72
N THR A 102 14.05 -10.92 -7.77
CA THR A 102 12.93 -11.39 -8.61
C THR A 102 12.04 -12.35 -7.83
N ILE A 103 10.73 -12.12 -7.89
CA ILE A 103 9.74 -13.01 -7.27
C ILE A 103 9.74 -14.35 -8.02
N GLN A 104 10.04 -15.44 -7.30
CA GLN A 104 10.08 -16.80 -7.85
C GLN A 104 8.70 -17.48 -7.73
N GLU A 105 8.51 -18.59 -8.47
CA GLU A 105 7.31 -19.41 -8.38
C GLU A 105 7.10 -19.96 -6.96
N SER A 106 8.22 -20.38 -6.31
CA SER A 106 8.22 -20.84 -4.93
C SER A 106 7.68 -19.79 -3.94
N ASP A 107 8.01 -18.50 -4.15
CA ASP A 107 7.54 -17.41 -3.30
C ASP A 107 6.03 -17.22 -3.45
N ILE A 108 5.54 -17.27 -4.71
CA ILE A 108 4.12 -17.20 -5.02
C ILE A 108 3.40 -18.38 -4.40
N GLN A 109 3.91 -19.61 -4.60
CA GLN A 109 3.29 -20.82 -4.06
C GLN A 109 3.21 -20.80 -2.52
N THR A 110 4.26 -20.34 -1.86
CA THR A 110 4.27 -20.17 -0.40
C THR A 110 3.20 -19.15 0.03
N LYS A 111 3.05 -18.06 -0.71
CA LYS A 111 2.03 -17.05 -0.41
C LYS A 111 0.62 -17.50 -0.78
N VAL A 112 0.44 -18.32 -1.82
CA VAL A 112 -0.85 -18.93 -2.20
C VAL A 112 -1.40 -19.81 -1.07
N ASN A 113 -0.55 -20.53 -0.33
CA ASN A 113 -0.97 -21.33 0.82
C ASN A 113 -1.67 -20.49 1.89
N SER A 114 -1.29 -19.21 2.04
CA SER A 114 -1.94 -18.26 2.94
C SER A 114 -3.05 -17.43 2.28
N ASN A 115 -3.09 -17.37 0.94
CA ASN A 115 -4.09 -16.64 0.17
C ASN A 115 -4.40 -17.36 -1.16
N PRO A 116 -5.38 -18.28 -1.18
CA PRO A 116 -5.72 -19.07 -2.38
C PRO A 116 -6.12 -18.25 -3.61
N LYS A 117 -6.56 -17.00 -3.42
CA LYS A 117 -6.95 -16.09 -4.51
C LYS A 117 -5.75 -15.42 -5.20
N LEU A 118 -4.54 -15.59 -4.66
CA LEU A 118 -3.35 -14.87 -5.14
C LEU A 118 -3.07 -15.11 -6.63
N ALA A 119 -3.21 -16.33 -7.13
CA ALA A 119 -3.01 -16.64 -8.55
C ALA A 119 -3.98 -15.87 -9.47
N THR A 120 -5.25 -15.75 -9.05
CA THR A 120 -6.25 -14.96 -9.77
C THR A 120 -5.91 -13.47 -9.72
N ILE A 121 -5.50 -12.97 -8.55
CA ILE A 121 -5.09 -11.57 -8.32
C ILE A 121 -3.85 -11.25 -9.18
N ASP A 122 -2.86 -12.13 -9.22
CA ASP A 122 -1.65 -11.96 -10.04
C ASP A 122 -1.99 -11.82 -11.53
N GLY A 123 -2.85 -12.70 -12.05
CA GLY A 123 -3.32 -12.62 -13.44
C GLY A 123 -4.11 -11.34 -13.74
N HIS A 124 -4.91 -10.84 -12.80
CA HIS A 124 -5.62 -9.57 -12.94
C HIS A 124 -4.64 -8.39 -12.89
N LEU A 125 -3.67 -8.42 -11.97
CA LEU A 125 -2.64 -7.41 -11.85
C LEU A 125 -1.85 -7.29 -13.16
N HIS A 126 -1.42 -8.42 -13.72
CA HIS A 126 -0.72 -8.40 -15.00
C HIS A 126 -1.54 -7.73 -16.12
N ARG A 127 -2.81 -8.14 -16.31
CA ARG A 127 -3.70 -7.55 -17.32
C ARG A 127 -3.91 -6.06 -17.09
N SER A 128 -4.08 -5.65 -15.83
CA SER A 128 -4.25 -4.24 -15.46
C SER A 128 -3.02 -3.43 -15.80
N LEU A 129 -1.83 -3.91 -15.46
CA LEU A 129 -0.57 -3.24 -15.76
C LEU A 129 -0.34 -3.13 -17.27
N VAL A 130 -0.60 -4.19 -18.04
CA VAL A 130 -0.53 -4.16 -19.51
C VAL A 130 -1.47 -3.09 -20.10
N SER A 131 -2.69 -2.97 -19.57
CA SER A 131 -3.70 -2.01 -20.07
C SER A 131 -3.47 -0.57 -19.61
N LEU A 132 -2.70 -0.36 -18.53
CA LEU A 132 -2.49 0.94 -17.88
C LEU A 132 -1.07 1.48 -18.00
N THR A 133 -0.24 0.81 -18.82
CA THR A 133 1.13 1.28 -19.12
C THR A 133 1.37 1.34 -20.62
N SER A 134 2.20 2.27 -21.06
CA SER A 134 2.67 2.35 -22.45
C SER A 134 4.12 2.85 -22.50
N ASN A 135 4.78 2.70 -23.64
CA ASN A 135 6.18 3.08 -23.85
C ASN A 135 7.13 2.39 -22.84
N MET A 136 8.00 3.15 -22.17
CA MET A 136 8.96 2.57 -21.20
C MET A 136 8.34 1.78 -20.06
N PRO A 137 7.28 2.27 -19.36
CA PRO A 137 6.57 1.47 -18.38
C PRO A 137 6.05 0.13 -18.92
N TYR A 138 5.47 0.13 -20.10
CA TYR A 138 4.99 -1.10 -20.75
C TYR A 138 6.14 -2.08 -21.04
N MET A 139 7.29 -1.59 -21.50
CA MET A 139 8.47 -2.45 -21.75
C MET A 139 8.96 -3.12 -20.48
N ILE A 140 8.87 -2.45 -19.31
CA ILE A 140 9.22 -3.05 -18.02
C ILE A 140 8.25 -4.19 -17.68
N VAL A 141 6.93 -3.99 -17.88
CA VAL A 141 5.92 -5.02 -17.67
C VAL A 141 6.10 -6.18 -18.66
N PHE A 142 6.32 -5.89 -19.93
CA PHE A 142 6.51 -6.87 -20.99
C PHE A 142 7.74 -7.76 -20.75
N ASN A 143 8.84 -7.16 -20.28
CA ASN A 143 10.11 -7.86 -19.99
C ASN A 143 10.12 -8.51 -18.60
N SER A 144 9.02 -8.42 -17.84
CA SER A 144 8.90 -9.15 -16.60
C SER A 144 8.66 -10.65 -16.86
N ARG A 145 8.85 -11.46 -15.83
CA ARG A 145 8.61 -12.91 -15.91
C ARG A 145 7.22 -13.19 -16.51
N LYS A 146 7.11 -14.24 -17.33
CA LYS A 146 5.94 -14.62 -18.12
C LYS A 146 4.60 -14.40 -17.36
N LYS A 147 3.92 -13.31 -17.69
CA LYS A 147 2.58 -12.94 -17.19
C LYS A 147 2.45 -12.83 -15.66
N CYS A 148 3.56 -12.67 -14.92
CA CYS A 148 3.55 -12.44 -13.48
C CYS A 148 3.30 -10.95 -13.21
N GLY A 149 2.11 -10.63 -12.74
CA GLY A 149 1.73 -9.26 -12.39
C GLY A 149 2.48 -8.73 -11.17
N LEU A 150 2.74 -9.60 -10.20
CA LEU A 150 3.48 -9.27 -8.98
C LEU A 150 4.93 -8.89 -9.28
N ASP A 151 5.63 -9.66 -10.13
CA ASP A 151 6.99 -9.30 -10.54
C ASP A 151 7.01 -8.05 -11.43
N SER A 152 6.00 -7.86 -12.28
CA SER A 152 5.83 -6.64 -13.08
C SER A 152 5.66 -5.41 -12.17
N TRP A 153 4.82 -5.51 -11.15
CA TRP A 153 4.61 -4.44 -10.17
C TRP A 153 5.87 -4.14 -9.36
N ARG A 154 6.56 -5.17 -8.89
CA ARG A 154 7.85 -5.04 -8.21
C ARG A 154 8.86 -4.28 -9.06
N ARG A 155 9.03 -4.67 -10.33
CA ARG A 155 9.97 -4.03 -11.27
C ARG A 155 9.64 -2.58 -11.54
N LEU A 156 8.37 -2.27 -11.78
CA LEU A 156 7.92 -0.88 -11.95
C LEU A 156 8.22 -0.06 -10.69
N SER A 157 7.85 -0.58 -9.52
CA SER A 157 8.10 0.09 -8.24
C SER A 157 9.59 0.30 -8.00
N HIS A 158 10.41 -0.72 -8.24
CA HIS A 158 11.87 -0.62 -8.06
C HIS A 158 12.49 0.38 -9.05
N MET A 159 12.05 0.39 -10.30
CA MET A 159 12.58 1.30 -11.33
C MET A 159 12.26 2.77 -11.05
N TYR A 160 11.03 3.07 -10.64
CA TYR A 160 10.56 4.46 -10.48
C TYR A 160 10.62 4.98 -9.03
N GLN A 161 10.67 4.08 -8.06
CA GLN A 161 10.79 4.40 -6.64
C GLN A 161 11.81 3.47 -5.96
N PRO A 162 13.10 3.57 -6.32
CA PRO A 162 14.10 2.68 -5.76
C PRO A 162 14.26 2.92 -4.26
N HIS A 163 14.05 1.87 -3.46
CA HIS A 163 14.35 1.84 -2.03
C HIS A 163 15.85 1.55 -1.83
N ASN A 164 16.72 2.47 -2.22
CA ASN A 164 18.14 2.30 -1.96
C ASN A 164 18.62 3.23 -0.82
N PRO A 165 19.63 2.81 -0.04
CA PRO A 165 20.13 3.60 1.09
C PRO A 165 20.58 5.00 0.69
N ARG A 166 21.14 5.15 -0.50
CA ARG A 166 21.60 6.46 -1.02
C ARG A 166 20.44 7.42 -1.29
N SER A 167 19.31 6.90 -1.82
CA SER A 167 18.10 7.68 -2.02
C SER A 167 17.49 8.12 -0.68
N ASN A 168 17.46 7.20 0.29
CA ASN A 168 16.97 7.50 1.65
C ASN A 168 17.85 8.54 2.34
N LEU A 169 19.17 8.48 2.21
CA LEU A 169 20.08 9.50 2.75
C LEU A 169 19.88 10.87 2.09
N ARG A 170 19.61 10.94 0.79
CA ARG A 170 19.29 12.20 0.11
C ARG A 170 17.98 12.79 0.62
N LEU A 171 16.96 11.96 0.81
CA LEU A 171 15.67 12.38 1.35
C LEU A 171 15.83 12.84 2.81
N LEU A 172 16.55 12.08 3.63
CA LEU A 172 16.86 12.46 5.02
C LEU A 172 17.58 13.81 5.09
N ARG A 173 18.59 14.00 4.25
CA ARG A 173 19.31 15.30 4.19
C ARG A 173 18.36 16.43 3.78
N HIS A 174 17.48 16.19 2.83
CA HIS A 174 16.47 17.18 2.42
C HIS A 174 15.51 17.52 3.56
N ILE A 175 15.08 16.53 4.35
CA ILE A 175 14.21 16.73 5.52
C ILE A 175 14.92 17.53 6.62
N LEU A 176 16.20 17.22 6.90
CA LEU A 176 16.96 17.86 7.99
C LEU A 176 17.40 19.28 7.64
N VAL A 177 17.61 19.59 6.36
CA VAL A 177 18.10 20.89 5.89
C VAL A 177 16.99 21.58 5.09
N GLN A 178 16.10 22.25 5.80
CA GLN A 178 15.02 23.04 5.21
C GLN A 178 15.43 24.51 5.13
N PRO A 179 15.11 25.19 4.01
CA PRO A 179 15.26 26.65 3.95
C PRO A 179 14.24 27.34 4.85
N ARG A 180 14.59 28.51 5.37
CA ARG A 180 13.65 29.37 6.10
C ARG A 180 12.50 29.76 5.18
N ALA A 181 11.29 29.65 5.69
CA ALA A 181 10.08 30.06 4.97
C ALA A 181 9.74 31.53 5.28
N THR A 182 9.01 32.19 4.40
CA THR A 182 8.35 33.45 4.70
C THR A 182 7.02 33.16 5.44
N LEU A 183 6.44 34.14 6.12
CA LEU A 183 5.15 33.98 6.81
C LEU A 183 4.07 33.45 5.86
N ASP A 184 4.01 33.94 4.62
CA ASP A 184 3.02 33.53 3.62
C ASP A 184 3.23 32.08 3.15
N SER A 185 4.48 31.62 3.09
CA SER A 185 4.83 30.27 2.62
C SER A 185 4.99 29.24 3.74
N LEU A 186 4.97 29.66 5.01
CA LEU A 186 5.27 28.81 6.16
C LEU A 186 4.36 27.56 6.22
N ARG A 187 3.07 27.75 6.06
CA ARG A 187 2.11 26.64 6.08
C ARG A 187 2.38 25.60 4.99
N ALA A 188 2.64 26.07 3.77
CA ALA A 188 2.97 25.20 2.65
C ALA A 188 4.31 24.47 2.84
N ALA A 189 5.31 25.16 3.42
CA ALA A 189 6.61 24.57 3.73
C ALA A 189 6.48 23.45 4.79
N ILE A 190 5.69 23.66 5.86
CA ILE A 190 5.43 22.64 6.87
C ILE A 190 4.73 21.43 6.26
N HIS A 191 3.65 21.60 5.51
CA HIS A 191 2.94 20.47 4.87
C HIS A 191 3.83 19.70 3.91
N LYS A 192 4.70 20.38 3.16
CA LYS A 192 5.66 19.71 2.30
C LYS A 192 6.66 18.90 3.10
N TRP A 193 7.19 19.46 4.19
CA TRP A 193 8.13 18.78 5.07
C TRP A 193 7.49 17.54 5.73
N GLU A 194 6.25 17.64 6.22
CA GLU A 194 5.50 16.49 6.75
C GLU A 194 5.34 15.38 5.72
N ALA A 195 5.00 15.73 4.48
CA ALA A 195 4.87 14.76 3.40
C ALA A 195 6.20 14.05 3.08
N ASP A 196 7.32 14.80 3.07
CA ASP A 196 8.65 14.25 2.85
C ASP A 196 9.09 13.35 4.03
N LEU A 197 8.73 13.70 5.27
CA LEU A 197 8.97 12.89 6.47
C LEU A 197 8.21 11.56 6.42
N VAL A 198 6.92 11.59 6.08
CA VAL A 198 6.11 10.38 5.91
C VAL A 198 6.72 9.47 4.83
N GLU A 199 7.17 10.05 3.72
CA GLU A 199 7.83 9.30 2.65
C GLU A 199 9.14 8.65 3.14
N TYR A 200 9.93 9.36 3.95
CA TYR A 200 11.17 8.82 4.53
C TYR A 200 10.89 7.64 5.46
N VAL A 201 9.93 7.78 6.38
CA VAL A 201 9.53 6.71 7.30
C VAL A 201 9.07 5.47 6.54
N GLN A 202 8.24 5.64 5.51
CA GLN A 202 7.76 4.54 4.67
C GLN A 202 8.89 3.82 3.91
N ARG A 203 9.94 4.56 3.51
CA ARG A 203 11.07 4.00 2.74
C ARG A 203 12.14 3.37 3.61
N SER A 204 12.44 3.96 4.76
CA SER A 204 13.57 3.56 5.62
C SER A 204 13.14 2.69 6.79
N ASN A 205 11.85 2.66 7.11
CA ASN A 205 11.30 2.12 8.36
C ASN A 205 11.94 2.74 9.61
N GLN A 206 12.41 3.99 9.49
CA GLN A 206 13.02 4.77 10.57
C GLN A 206 12.31 6.11 10.67
N ASP A 207 12.05 6.57 11.89
CA ASP A 207 11.48 7.89 12.14
C ASP A 207 12.53 8.83 12.77
N LEU A 208 12.32 10.12 12.64
CA LEU A 208 13.08 11.13 13.35
C LEU A 208 12.61 11.23 14.80
N SER A 209 13.53 11.43 15.73
CA SER A 209 13.15 11.72 17.11
C SER A 209 12.45 13.09 17.21
N ASP A 210 11.59 13.25 18.21
CA ASP A 210 10.87 14.52 18.40
C ASP A 210 11.78 15.73 18.54
N PRO A 211 12.93 15.65 19.26
CA PRO A 211 13.89 16.76 19.29
C PRO A 211 14.42 17.15 17.90
N GLN A 212 14.67 16.16 17.02
CA GLN A 212 15.10 16.44 15.65
C GLN A 212 14.00 17.12 14.83
N LYS A 213 12.75 16.64 14.96
CA LYS A 213 11.58 17.25 14.29
C LYS A 213 11.40 18.71 14.74
N ILE A 214 11.47 18.96 16.04
CA ILE A 214 11.36 20.32 16.60
C ILE A 214 12.49 21.22 16.08
N THR A 215 13.73 20.75 16.07
CA THR A 215 14.87 21.53 15.57
C THR A 215 14.68 21.93 14.11
N VAL A 216 14.21 21.02 13.26
CA VAL A 216 13.94 21.33 11.85
C VAL A 216 12.82 22.36 11.72
N LEU A 217 11.73 22.21 12.46
CA LEU A 217 10.61 23.14 12.43
C LEU A 217 11.02 24.55 12.89
N LEU A 218 11.85 24.67 13.94
CA LEU A 218 12.39 25.95 14.38
C LEU A 218 13.26 26.62 13.30
N ASN A 219 14.00 25.85 12.52
CA ASN A 219 14.81 26.37 11.42
C ASN A 219 13.95 26.86 10.22
N VAL A 220 12.76 26.30 10.04
CA VAL A 220 11.81 26.68 8.97
C VAL A 220 11.08 27.99 9.32
N VAL A 221 10.86 28.27 10.60
CA VAL A 221 10.15 29.48 11.05
C VAL A 221 10.96 30.73 10.71
N PRO A 222 10.35 31.79 10.15
CA PRO A 222 11.03 33.05 9.90
C PRO A 222 11.47 33.69 11.21
N GLU A 223 12.64 34.32 11.21
CA GLU A 223 13.04 35.14 12.35
C GLU A 223 12.02 36.26 12.53
N SER A 224 11.51 36.42 13.75
CA SER A 224 10.70 37.59 14.08
C SER A 224 11.58 38.84 13.92
N SER A 225 11.21 39.72 13.01
CA SER A 225 11.88 41.01 12.77
C SER A 225 11.75 41.97 13.95
N GLY A 226 11.93 41.45 15.17
CA GLY A 226 11.79 42.20 16.43
C GLY A 226 13.01 43.00 16.91
N ASP A 227 14.17 42.88 16.27
CA ASP A 227 15.40 43.48 16.78
C ASP A 227 15.96 44.67 15.96
N GLU A 228 15.27 45.13 14.93
CA GLU A 228 15.76 46.28 14.13
C GLU A 228 15.58 47.64 14.84
N HIS A 229 14.97 47.71 16.02
CA HIS A 229 14.77 49.02 16.73
C HIS A 229 15.66 49.25 17.93
N ARG A 230 16.71 48.46 18.19
CA ARG A 230 17.58 48.67 19.34
C ARG A 230 18.96 49.26 19.07
N GLN A 231 19.32 49.68 17.85
CA GLN A 231 20.63 50.25 17.55
C GLN A 231 20.66 51.73 17.13
N THR A 232 19.58 52.47 17.29
CA THR A 232 19.62 53.91 17.05
C THR A 232 19.30 54.67 18.34
N GLY A 233 20.29 54.90 19.19
CA GLY A 233 20.04 55.71 20.42
C GLY A 233 21.21 55.95 21.33
N TYR A 234 22.45 56.01 20.85
CA TYR A 234 23.54 56.61 21.63
C TYR A 234 24.32 57.64 20.78
N VAL A 235 23.67 58.76 20.53
CA VAL A 235 24.42 59.97 20.15
C VAL A 235 25.04 60.54 21.42
N ARG A 236 26.33 60.40 21.50
CA ARG A 236 27.16 61.10 22.48
C ARG A 236 27.06 62.64 22.28
N GLN A 237 26.31 63.28 23.12
CA GLN A 237 26.56 64.69 23.41
C GLN A 237 27.72 64.75 24.38
N GLY A 238 28.82 65.34 23.98
CA GLY A 238 29.99 65.69 24.77
C GLY A 238 30.51 66.96 24.16
N ALA A 239 30.18 67.87 24.73
CA ALA A 239 30.45 69.20 25.27
C ALA A 239 31.88 69.73 25.26
N CYS A 240 31.93 70.92 25.27
CA CYS A 240 32.97 71.86 25.53
C CYS A 240 33.97 71.56 26.63
#